data_be0c512971faf594f3a26799f0fb5f90
#
_entry.id   be0c512971faf594f3a26799f0fb5f90
#
_cell.length_a   1.000
_cell.length_b   1.000
_cell.length_c   1.000
_cell.angle_alpha   90.00
_cell.angle_beta   90.00
_cell.angle_gamma   90.00
#
_symmetry.space_group_name_H-M   'P 1'
#
loop_
_entity.id
_entity.type
_entity.pdbx_description
1 polymer ?
#
loop_
_entity_poly.entity_id
_entity_poly.type
_entity_poly.pdbx_seq_one_letter_code
_entity_poly.pdbx_strand_id
1 'polypeptide(L)'
;MLVNADRRRALAIAALLLTVVVVGVASAQEANNTEDDLADKEDAGSVVLLLGLVCGLPFFLLALFGILWMLVYPVMLVWAVLFSGKKLDRQIADTTSREVSLRDSLGRDPLTTIDGGYRTDITSCGIVWTGVVFGPSHWHLLVGWFNNLTGGSIDIFQKVVSAGRAEAMQRLRERAVANGWDEVINVRIDTSDMAPQGAKNSVKGVEIFAYGTGVKYG
;
A
#
# COMPACT_ATOMS: atom_id res chain seq x y z
N MET A 1 23.25 1.85 -12.97
CA MET A 1 23.36 3.03 -13.88
C MET A 1 22.28 4.09 -13.62
N LEU A 2 21.14 3.76 -13.04
CA LEU A 2 20.01 4.69 -12.76
C LEU A 2 20.22 5.63 -11.55
N VAL A 3 21.01 5.26 -10.55
CA VAL A 3 21.29 6.09 -9.35
C VAL A 3 22.07 7.38 -9.68
N ASN A 4 22.81 7.41 -10.77
CA ASN A 4 23.57 8.59 -11.18
C ASN A 4 22.71 9.66 -11.91
N ALA A 5 21.57 9.30 -12.47
CA ALA A 5 20.72 10.25 -13.19
C ALA A 5 19.93 11.15 -12.19
N ASP A 6 19.44 10.58 -11.11
CA ASP A 6 18.70 11.35 -10.09
C ASP A 6 19.61 12.27 -9.26
N ARG A 7 20.84 11.85 -9.01
CA ARG A 7 21.84 12.71 -8.36
C ARG A 7 22.23 13.91 -9.23
N ARG A 8 22.35 13.72 -10.56
CA ARG A 8 22.64 14.81 -11.50
C ARG A 8 21.47 15.79 -11.62
N ARG A 9 20.22 15.28 -11.60
CA ARG A 9 19.03 16.15 -11.59
C ARG A 9 18.91 16.95 -10.29
N ALA A 10 19.14 16.34 -9.16
CA ALA A 10 19.15 17.03 -7.86
C ALA A 10 20.25 18.12 -7.78
N LEU A 11 21.45 17.84 -8.30
CA LEU A 11 22.55 18.81 -8.39
C LEU A 11 22.24 19.96 -9.39
N ALA A 12 21.61 19.67 -10.52
CA ALA A 12 21.19 20.68 -11.47
C ALA A 12 20.13 21.63 -10.89
N ILE A 13 19.14 21.08 -10.16
CA ILE A 13 18.12 21.88 -9.47
C ILE A 13 18.73 22.73 -8.37
N ALA A 14 19.65 22.17 -7.57
CA ALA A 14 20.35 22.92 -6.52
C ALA A 14 21.23 24.04 -7.12
N ALA A 15 21.91 23.80 -8.23
CA ALA A 15 22.71 24.79 -8.94
C ALA A 15 21.83 25.91 -9.51
N LEU A 16 20.66 25.57 -10.04
CA LEU A 16 19.72 26.55 -10.60
C LEU A 16 19.10 27.41 -9.50
N LEU A 17 18.80 26.85 -8.33
CA LEU A 17 18.35 27.59 -7.17
C LEU A 17 19.44 28.52 -6.62
N LEU A 18 20.69 28.07 -6.60
CA LEU A 18 21.83 28.88 -6.17
C LEU A 18 22.11 30.05 -7.08
N THR A 19 22.00 29.86 -8.42
CA THR A 19 22.16 30.96 -9.41
C THR A 19 21.07 32.00 -9.27
N VAL A 20 19.82 31.62 -9.01
CA VAL A 20 18.71 32.56 -8.80
C VAL A 20 18.94 33.40 -7.53
N VAL A 21 19.44 32.80 -6.45
CA VAL A 21 19.75 33.51 -5.20
C VAL A 21 20.93 34.47 -5.40
N VAL A 22 22.00 34.05 -6.09
CA VAL A 22 23.17 34.88 -6.36
C VAL A 22 22.83 36.07 -7.25
N VAL A 23 22.03 35.88 -8.29
CA VAL A 23 21.57 36.96 -9.17
C VAL A 23 20.67 37.94 -8.41
N GLY A 24 19.79 37.42 -7.53
CA GLY A 24 18.94 38.27 -6.68
C GLY A 24 19.74 39.12 -5.68
N VAL A 25 20.80 38.59 -5.09
CA VAL A 25 21.66 39.33 -4.18
C VAL A 25 22.54 40.35 -4.94
N ALA A 26 23.05 39.99 -6.12
CA ALA A 26 23.85 40.92 -6.94
C ALA A 26 23.04 42.11 -7.42
N SER A 27 21.80 41.92 -7.87
CA SER A 27 20.92 43.04 -8.27
C SER A 27 20.50 43.92 -7.09
N ALA A 28 20.38 43.34 -5.89
CA ALA A 28 20.10 44.14 -4.68
C ALA A 28 21.32 45.03 -4.25
N GLN A 29 22.52 44.54 -4.52
CA GLN A 29 23.76 45.27 -4.18
C GLN A 29 24.09 46.38 -5.16
N GLU A 30 23.72 46.20 -6.45
CA GLU A 30 23.87 47.24 -7.49
C GLU A 30 22.88 48.39 -7.27
N ALA A 31 21.69 48.11 -6.76
CA ALA A 31 20.70 49.14 -6.40
C ALA A 31 21.11 50.02 -5.18
N ASN A 32 22.05 49.56 -4.36
CA ASN A 32 22.53 50.27 -3.18
C ASN A 32 23.69 51.25 -3.46
N ASN A 33 24.29 51.20 -4.68
CA ASN A 33 25.46 52.02 -5.04
C ASN A 33 25.09 53.29 -5.86
N THR A 34 23.81 53.54 -6.12
CA THR A 34 23.35 54.78 -6.78
C THR A 34 22.68 55.71 -5.73
N GLU A 35 23.49 56.22 -4.80
CA GLU A 35 23.10 57.24 -3.84
C GLU A 35 23.39 58.66 -4.38
N ASP A 36 22.78 59.10 -5.49
CA ASP A 36 22.88 60.51 -5.88
C ASP A 36 21.70 60.98 -6.75
N ASP A 37 20.43 60.68 -6.36
CA ASP A 37 19.30 61.51 -6.85
C ASP A 37 18.11 61.43 -5.87
N LEU A 38 17.95 62.47 -5.10
CA LEU A 38 16.97 62.59 -4.02
C LEU A 38 15.54 62.93 -4.48
N ALA A 39 15.24 62.94 -5.77
CA ALA A 39 13.92 63.31 -6.29
C ALA A 39 13.06 62.15 -6.77
N ASP A 40 13.63 60.91 -6.89
CA ASP A 40 12.91 59.75 -7.41
C ASP A 40 12.66 58.63 -6.38
N LYS A 41 12.79 58.96 -5.09
CA LYS A 41 12.75 57.95 -4.00
C LYS A 41 11.37 57.37 -3.71
N GLU A 42 10.26 58.05 -4.06
CA GLU A 42 8.92 57.52 -3.81
C GLU A 42 8.53 56.43 -4.81
N ASP A 43 8.91 56.56 -6.07
CA ASP A 43 8.59 55.57 -7.11
C ASP A 43 9.55 54.34 -7.04
N ALA A 44 10.81 54.54 -6.70
CA ALA A 44 11.77 53.44 -6.54
C ALA A 44 11.40 52.49 -5.38
N GLY A 45 10.87 53.03 -4.29
CA GLY A 45 10.41 52.24 -3.14
C GLY A 45 9.24 51.33 -3.49
N SER A 46 8.31 51.82 -4.29
CA SER A 46 7.14 51.04 -4.73
C SER A 46 7.51 49.95 -5.73
N VAL A 47 8.46 50.21 -6.62
CA VAL A 47 8.97 49.21 -7.60
C VAL A 47 9.76 48.10 -6.91
N VAL A 48 10.61 48.42 -5.93
CA VAL A 48 11.36 47.44 -5.13
C VAL A 48 10.40 46.57 -4.29
N LEU A 49 9.37 47.16 -3.70
CA LEU A 49 8.32 46.43 -2.98
C LEU A 49 7.54 45.51 -3.92
N LEU A 50 7.14 45.98 -5.09
CA LEU A 50 6.45 45.18 -6.10
C LEU A 50 7.33 44.01 -6.61
N LEU A 51 8.59 44.28 -6.90
CA LEU A 51 9.55 43.25 -7.31
C LEU A 51 9.79 42.20 -6.19
N GLY A 52 9.92 42.64 -4.93
CA GLY A 52 10.04 41.80 -3.76
C GLY A 52 8.80 40.93 -3.54
N LEU A 53 7.62 41.53 -3.77
CA LEU A 53 6.36 40.81 -3.65
C LEU A 53 6.14 39.81 -4.78
N VAL A 54 6.45 40.18 -6.02
CA VAL A 54 6.32 39.29 -7.18
C VAL A 54 7.33 38.11 -7.13
N CYS A 55 8.57 38.40 -6.75
CA CYS A 55 9.58 37.35 -6.61
C CYS A 55 9.44 36.54 -5.30
N GLY A 56 9.04 37.18 -4.20
CA GLY A 56 8.90 36.52 -2.88
C GLY A 56 7.64 35.68 -2.74
N LEU A 57 6.55 36.08 -3.43
CA LEU A 57 5.26 35.36 -3.35
C LEU A 57 5.34 33.90 -3.75
N PRO A 58 5.99 33.49 -4.86
CA PRO A 58 6.12 32.07 -5.21
C PRO A 58 6.95 31.28 -4.19
N PHE A 59 7.99 31.87 -3.61
CA PHE A 59 8.77 31.24 -2.55
C PHE A 59 7.98 31.09 -1.25
N PHE A 60 7.20 32.11 -0.90
CA PHE A 60 6.29 32.04 0.25
C PHE A 60 5.22 30.97 0.05
N LEU A 61 4.60 30.89 -1.12
CA LEU A 61 3.64 29.82 -1.45
C LEU A 61 4.27 28.43 -1.41
N LEU A 62 5.49 28.27 -1.91
CA LEU A 62 6.24 27.01 -1.85
C LEU A 62 6.57 26.61 -0.40
N ALA A 63 6.97 27.57 0.43
CA ALA A 63 7.23 27.33 1.85
C ALA A 63 5.93 26.96 2.59
N LEU A 64 4.83 27.65 2.33
CA LEU A 64 3.52 27.38 2.91
C LEU A 64 2.98 26.02 2.46
N PHE A 65 3.17 25.64 1.19
CA PHE A 65 2.87 24.32 0.68
C PHE A 65 3.71 23.23 1.37
N GLY A 66 5.00 23.47 1.58
CA GLY A 66 5.89 22.56 2.31
C GLY A 66 5.46 22.34 3.76
N ILE A 67 5.10 23.42 4.47
CA ILE A 67 4.58 23.34 5.85
C ILE A 67 3.24 22.61 5.88
N LEU A 68 2.32 22.94 4.95
CA LEU A 68 1.03 22.25 4.84
C LEU A 68 1.22 20.75 4.57
N TRP A 69 2.13 20.40 3.66
CA TRP A 69 2.48 19.00 3.35
C TRP A 69 3.05 18.29 4.57
N MET A 70 3.91 18.95 5.33
CA MET A 70 4.49 18.42 6.56
C MET A 70 3.43 18.16 7.64
N LEU A 71 2.36 18.95 7.70
CA LEU A 71 1.24 18.75 8.62
C LEU A 71 0.23 17.70 8.13
N VAL A 72 -0.04 17.66 6.81
CA VAL A 72 -0.98 16.69 6.20
C VAL A 72 -0.44 15.27 6.33
N TYR A 73 0.86 15.09 6.19
CA TYR A 73 1.48 13.76 6.24
C TYR A 73 1.23 13.00 7.56
N PRO A 74 1.53 13.55 8.75
CA PRO A 74 1.24 12.87 10.02
C PRO A 74 -0.27 12.70 10.26
N VAL A 75 -1.11 13.62 9.82
CA VAL A 75 -2.57 13.48 9.94
C VAL A 75 -3.07 12.31 9.10
N MET A 76 -2.62 12.20 7.85
CA MET A 76 -2.93 11.05 7.00
C MET A 76 -2.39 9.74 7.59
N LEU A 77 -1.22 9.78 8.23
CA LEU A 77 -0.62 8.62 8.91
C LEU A 77 -1.50 8.13 10.06
N VAL A 78 -1.89 9.03 10.96
CA VAL A 78 -2.77 8.71 12.08
C VAL A 78 -4.13 8.19 11.57
N TRP A 79 -4.71 8.85 10.58
CA TRP A 79 -5.97 8.42 9.95
C TRP A 79 -5.89 7.01 9.41
N ALA A 80 -4.82 6.69 8.70
CA ALA A 80 -4.65 5.38 8.11
C ALA A 80 -4.40 4.28 9.15
N VAL A 81 -3.63 4.55 10.21
CA VAL A 81 -3.47 3.61 11.35
C VAL A 81 -4.83 3.30 11.98
N LEU A 82 -5.66 4.32 12.20
CA LEU A 82 -6.97 4.15 12.82
C LEU A 82 -7.97 3.38 11.94
N PHE A 83 -7.90 3.50 10.61
CA PHE A 83 -8.87 2.90 9.69
C PHE A 83 -8.40 1.62 9.01
N SER A 84 -7.10 1.41 8.87
CA SER A 84 -6.54 0.24 8.15
C SER A 84 -6.83 -1.08 8.87
N GLY A 85 -6.74 -1.12 10.20
CA GLY A 85 -7.04 -2.33 10.99
C GLY A 85 -8.50 -2.78 10.85
N LYS A 86 -9.43 -1.82 10.85
CA LYS A 86 -10.87 -2.11 10.77
C LYS A 86 -11.31 -2.77 9.46
N LYS A 87 -10.61 -2.51 8.34
CA LYS A 87 -10.93 -3.13 7.06
C LYS A 87 -10.59 -4.62 7.06
N LEU A 88 -9.43 -4.98 7.57
CA LEU A 88 -9.00 -6.38 7.68
C LEU A 88 -9.91 -7.15 8.65
N ASP A 89 -10.23 -6.56 9.80
CA ASP A 89 -11.13 -7.18 10.77
C ASP A 89 -12.53 -7.42 10.21
N ARG A 90 -13.04 -6.49 9.41
CA ARG A 90 -14.32 -6.68 8.70
C ARG A 90 -14.26 -7.81 7.67
N GLN A 91 -13.16 -7.92 6.92
CA GLN A 91 -12.99 -9.01 5.97
C GLN A 91 -12.94 -10.37 6.68
N ILE A 92 -12.22 -10.47 7.80
CA ILE A 92 -12.18 -11.68 8.62
C ILE A 92 -13.57 -12.03 9.16
N ALA A 93 -14.31 -11.05 9.69
CA ALA A 93 -15.65 -11.25 10.19
C ALA A 93 -16.63 -11.70 9.09
N ASP A 94 -16.54 -11.11 7.89
CA ASP A 94 -17.33 -11.51 6.72
C ASP A 94 -17.03 -12.96 6.30
N THR A 95 -15.75 -13.31 6.17
CA THR A 95 -15.33 -14.67 5.84
C THR A 95 -15.84 -15.67 6.87
N THR A 96 -15.72 -15.36 8.16
CA THR A 96 -16.21 -16.22 9.24
C THR A 96 -17.73 -16.36 9.21
N SER A 97 -18.47 -15.28 8.97
CA SER A 97 -19.93 -15.34 8.88
C SER A 97 -20.39 -16.21 7.69
N ARG A 98 -19.74 -16.13 6.54
CA ARG A 98 -20.02 -16.98 5.36
C ARG A 98 -19.66 -18.45 5.65
N GLU A 99 -18.56 -18.71 6.37
CA GLU A 99 -18.19 -20.06 6.78
C GLU A 99 -19.24 -20.69 7.68
N VAL A 100 -19.68 -19.97 8.74
CA VAL A 100 -20.69 -20.45 9.66
C VAL A 100 -22.01 -20.71 8.93
N SER A 101 -22.49 -19.77 8.13
CA SER A 101 -23.75 -19.92 7.39
C SER A 101 -23.73 -21.12 6.42
N LEU A 102 -22.59 -21.37 5.78
CA LEU A 102 -22.47 -22.50 4.85
C LEU A 102 -22.39 -23.83 5.61
N ARG A 103 -21.65 -23.90 6.71
CA ARG A 103 -21.61 -25.11 7.57
C ARG A 103 -22.98 -25.43 8.17
N ASP A 104 -23.72 -24.41 8.63
CA ASP A 104 -25.07 -24.58 9.17
C ASP A 104 -26.03 -25.11 8.10
N SER A 105 -25.91 -24.64 6.86
CA SER A 105 -26.76 -25.12 5.74
C SER A 105 -26.46 -26.55 5.33
N LEU A 106 -25.21 -26.98 5.42
CA LEU A 106 -24.76 -28.34 5.02
C LEU A 106 -24.75 -29.34 6.20
N GLY A 107 -24.79 -28.85 7.44
CA GLY A 107 -24.64 -29.68 8.64
C GLY A 107 -23.24 -30.27 8.84
N ARG A 108 -22.30 -29.98 7.93
CA ARG A 108 -20.90 -30.46 7.97
C ARG A 108 -19.96 -29.52 7.22
N ASP A 109 -18.66 -29.64 7.45
CA ASP A 109 -17.65 -28.99 6.60
C ASP A 109 -17.42 -29.89 5.35
N PRO A 110 -17.58 -29.37 4.14
CA PRO A 110 -17.34 -30.14 2.92
C PRO A 110 -15.84 -30.33 2.62
N LEU A 111 -14.93 -29.67 3.34
CA LEU A 111 -13.50 -29.77 3.11
C LEU A 111 -12.83 -30.73 4.08
N THR A 112 -12.00 -31.64 3.55
CA THR A 112 -11.15 -32.53 4.35
C THR A 112 -9.74 -32.58 3.80
N THR A 113 -8.77 -32.75 4.69
CA THR A 113 -7.35 -32.89 4.33
C THR A 113 -6.96 -34.33 4.10
N ILE A 114 -7.81 -35.31 4.45
CA ILE A 114 -7.57 -36.73 4.23
C ILE A 114 -7.89 -37.15 2.81
N ASP A 115 -7.42 -38.29 2.42
CA ASP A 115 -7.50 -38.85 1.06
C ASP A 115 -8.86 -39.48 0.70
N GLY A 116 -9.84 -39.45 1.61
CA GLY A 116 -11.15 -40.01 1.37
C GLY A 116 -11.20 -41.56 1.37
N GLY A 117 -10.12 -42.24 1.76
CA GLY A 117 -10.04 -43.70 1.77
C GLY A 117 -11.03 -44.42 2.70
N TYR A 118 -11.85 -43.68 3.43
CA TYR A 118 -12.92 -44.23 4.29
C TYR A 118 -14.24 -44.46 3.55
N ARG A 119 -14.35 -44.03 2.30
CA ARG A 119 -15.55 -44.24 1.46
C ARG A 119 -15.18 -44.82 0.10
N THR A 120 -15.97 -45.80 -0.35
CA THR A 120 -15.78 -46.49 -1.62
C THR A 120 -16.86 -46.25 -2.64
N ASP A 121 -17.91 -45.47 -2.26
CA ASP A 121 -19.11 -45.17 -3.05
C ASP A 121 -18.98 -43.91 -3.93
N ILE A 122 -17.77 -43.60 -4.38
CA ILE A 122 -17.50 -42.44 -5.24
C ILE A 122 -18.04 -42.71 -6.66
N THR A 123 -18.96 -41.86 -7.11
CA THR A 123 -19.53 -41.96 -8.47
C THR A 123 -18.85 -41.02 -9.46
N SER A 124 -18.38 -39.86 -9.01
CA SER A 124 -17.61 -38.94 -9.83
C SER A 124 -16.61 -38.13 -9.01
N CYS A 125 -15.55 -37.69 -9.67
CA CYS A 125 -14.53 -36.85 -9.04
C CYS A 125 -14.03 -35.80 -10.03
N GLY A 126 -13.55 -34.68 -9.50
CA GLY A 126 -12.96 -33.59 -10.28
C GLY A 126 -12.09 -32.69 -9.45
N ILE A 127 -11.27 -31.88 -10.11
CA ILE A 127 -10.43 -30.92 -9.42
C ILE A 127 -11.26 -29.68 -9.06
N VAL A 128 -11.09 -29.21 -7.82
CA VAL A 128 -11.64 -27.95 -7.34
C VAL A 128 -10.50 -27.09 -6.86
N TRP A 129 -10.45 -25.86 -7.29
CA TRP A 129 -9.38 -24.93 -6.92
C TRP A 129 -9.87 -23.50 -6.85
N THR A 130 -9.16 -22.68 -6.09
CA THR A 130 -9.41 -21.23 -5.99
C THR A 130 -8.11 -20.50 -5.67
N GLY A 131 -8.00 -19.27 -6.13
CA GLY A 131 -6.90 -18.37 -5.81
C GLY A 131 -7.41 -17.08 -5.17
N VAL A 132 -6.66 -16.58 -4.21
CA VAL A 132 -6.91 -15.31 -3.53
C VAL A 132 -5.61 -14.54 -3.43
N VAL A 133 -5.62 -13.27 -3.80
CA VAL A 133 -4.46 -12.40 -3.65
C VAL A 133 -4.72 -11.42 -2.52
N PHE A 134 -3.85 -11.44 -1.53
CA PHE A 134 -3.85 -10.49 -0.42
C PHE A 134 -2.60 -9.62 -0.48
N GLY A 135 -2.77 -8.30 -0.49
CA GLY A 135 -1.67 -7.34 -0.42
C GLY A 135 -1.68 -6.58 0.90
N PRO A 136 -0.51 -6.44 1.55
CA PRO A 136 -0.40 -5.53 2.68
C PRO A 136 -0.66 -4.10 2.18
N SER A 137 -1.45 -3.32 2.91
CA SER A 137 -1.60 -1.91 2.62
C SER A 137 -0.27 -1.18 2.87
N HIS A 138 -0.07 -0.03 2.23
CA HIS A 138 1.14 0.78 2.44
C HIS A 138 1.41 1.07 3.93
N TRP A 139 0.37 1.13 4.75
CA TRP A 139 0.45 1.33 6.19
C TRP A 139 0.97 0.12 6.95
N HIS A 140 0.58 -1.08 6.54
CA HIS A 140 1.14 -2.32 7.09
C HIS A 140 2.65 -2.41 6.83
N LEU A 141 3.10 -1.91 5.66
CA LEU A 141 4.52 -1.84 5.34
C LEU A 141 5.26 -0.83 6.23
N LEU A 142 4.66 0.32 6.48
CA LEU A 142 5.25 1.36 7.34
C LEU A 142 5.33 0.91 8.79
N VAL A 143 4.28 0.29 9.33
CA VAL A 143 4.28 -0.29 10.67
C VAL A 143 5.28 -1.45 10.77
N GLY A 144 5.37 -2.29 9.73
CA GLY A 144 6.37 -3.36 9.65
C GLY A 144 7.81 -2.82 9.65
N TRP A 145 8.05 -1.69 8.98
CA TRP A 145 9.35 -1.01 9.00
C TRP A 145 9.71 -0.49 10.40
N PHE A 146 8.77 0.14 11.11
CA PHE A 146 8.96 0.56 12.50
C PHE A 146 9.21 -0.62 13.44
N ASN A 147 8.46 -1.71 13.31
CA ASN A 147 8.65 -2.91 14.11
C ASN A 147 10.01 -3.57 13.84
N ASN A 148 10.54 -3.48 12.62
CA ASN A 148 11.88 -3.94 12.30
C ASN A 148 12.98 -3.11 13.01
N LEU A 149 12.74 -1.83 13.24
CA LEU A 149 13.67 -0.96 13.99
C LEU A 149 13.65 -1.26 15.50
N THR A 150 12.50 -1.66 16.04
CA THR A 150 12.30 -1.92 17.47
C THR A 150 12.39 -3.40 17.86
N GLY A 151 12.55 -4.31 16.87
CA GLY A 151 12.67 -5.74 17.13
C GLY A 151 11.36 -6.44 17.51
N GLY A 152 10.22 -5.98 17.01
CA GLY A 152 8.91 -6.58 17.25
C GLY A 152 8.59 -7.78 16.34
N SER A 153 7.61 -8.60 16.75
CA SER A 153 7.08 -9.71 15.93
C SER A 153 6.31 -9.18 14.71
N ILE A 154 6.33 -9.96 13.63
CA ILE A 154 5.66 -9.59 12.37
C ILE A 154 4.18 -10.05 12.39
N ASP A 155 3.48 -9.84 13.52
CA ASP A 155 2.10 -10.29 13.75
C ASP A 155 1.12 -9.81 12.68
N ILE A 156 1.34 -8.60 12.13
CA ILE A 156 0.48 -8.02 11.10
C ILE A 156 0.54 -8.85 9.81
N PHE A 157 1.72 -9.30 9.41
CA PHE A 157 1.87 -10.14 8.21
C PHE A 157 1.26 -11.51 8.41
N GLN A 158 1.44 -12.11 9.60
CA GLN A 158 0.80 -13.37 9.95
C GLN A 158 -0.72 -13.26 9.91
N LYS A 159 -1.28 -12.16 10.42
CA LYS A 159 -2.72 -11.88 10.39
C LYS A 159 -3.23 -11.76 8.95
N VAL A 160 -2.50 -11.08 8.07
CA VAL A 160 -2.86 -10.93 6.63
C VAL A 160 -2.83 -12.28 5.93
N VAL A 161 -1.78 -13.09 6.12
CA VAL A 161 -1.65 -14.42 5.51
C VAL A 161 -2.73 -15.36 6.05
N SER A 162 -3.01 -15.33 7.35
CA SER A 162 -4.06 -16.16 7.96
C SER A 162 -5.44 -15.79 7.44
N ALA A 163 -5.74 -14.50 7.30
CA ALA A 163 -6.99 -14.02 6.71
C ALA A 163 -7.13 -14.48 5.25
N GLY A 164 -6.04 -14.39 4.48
CA GLY A 164 -6.04 -14.87 3.09
C GLY A 164 -6.24 -16.37 2.97
N ARG A 165 -5.65 -17.17 3.87
CA ARG A 165 -5.89 -18.62 3.93
C ARG A 165 -7.33 -18.96 4.27
N ALA A 166 -7.91 -18.27 5.25
CA ALA A 166 -9.31 -18.45 5.62
C ALA A 166 -10.24 -18.12 4.46
N GLU A 167 -10.00 -17.01 3.76
CA GLU A 167 -10.77 -16.62 2.57
C GLU A 167 -10.62 -17.62 1.41
N ALA A 168 -9.41 -18.13 1.14
CA ALA A 168 -9.17 -19.14 0.12
C ALA A 168 -9.95 -20.43 0.42
N MET A 169 -9.91 -20.90 1.69
CA MET A 169 -10.67 -22.06 2.12
C MET A 169 -12.17 -21.84 1.99
N GLN A 170 -12.67 -20.66 2.37
CA GLN A 170 -14.07 -20.34 2.25
C GLN A 170 -14.54 -20.33 0.79
N ARG A 171 -13.78 -19.74 -0.10
CA ARG A 171 -14.08 -19.77 -1.55
C ARG A 171 -14.03 -21.18 -2.13
N LEU A 172 -13.12 -22.04 -1.60
CA LEU A 172 -13.07 -23.44 -2.03
C LEU A 172 -14.33 -24.17 -1.61
N ARG A 173 -14.89 -23.96 -0.39
CA ARG A 173 -16.17 -24.49 0.06
C ARG A 173 -17.32 -24.04 -0.84
N GLU A 174 -17.41 -22.72 -1.08
CA GLU A 174 -18.44 -22.15 -1.94
C GLU A 174 -18.39 -22.72 -3.35
N ARG A 175 -17.19 -22.90 -3.91
CA ARG A 175 -17.00 -23.48 -5.24
C ARG A 175 -17.34 -24.96 -5.29
N ALA A 176 -17.03 -25.70 -4.22
CA ALA A 176 -17.41 -27.11 -4.10
C ALA A 176 -18.94 -27.27 -4.17
N VAL A 177 -19.66 -26.48 -3.37
CA VAL A 177 -21.12 -26.48 -3.34
C VAL A 177 -21.71 -26.03 -4.69
N ALA A 178 -21.17 -24.97 -5.29
CA ALA A 178 -21.63 -24.48 -6.58
C ALA A 178 -21.46 -25.50 -7.71
N ASN A 179 -20.43 -26.34 -7.63
CA ASN A 179 -20.17 -27.43 -8.59
C ASN A 179 -20.92 -28.73 -8.26
N GLY A 180 -21.68 -28.75 -7.16
CA GLY A 180 -22.48 -29.92 -6.75
C GLY A 180 -21.65 -31.09 -6.20
N TRP A 181 -20.46 -30.80 -5.66
CA TRP A 181 -19.64 -31.79 -4.97
C TRP A 181 -20.13 -31.99 -3.54
N ASP A 182 -20.18 -33.24 -3.11
CA ASP A 182 -20.58 -33.60 -1.74
C ASP A 182 -19.46 -33.32 -0.75
N GLU A 183 -18.18 -33.51 -1.19
CA GLU A 183 -17.00 -33.32 -0.37
C GLU A 183 -15.80 -32.95 -1.25
N VAL A 184 -14.83 -32.25 -0.67
CA VAL A 184 -13.52 -32.02 -1.28
C VAL A 184 -12.46 -32.67 -0.40
N ILE A 185 -11.81 -33.68 -0.92
CA ILE A 185 -10.77 -34.46 -0.24
C ILE A 185 -9.37 -33.99 -0.63
N ASN A 186 -8.38 -34.32 0.19
CA ASN A 186 -6.97 -33.98 -0.04
C ASN A 186 -6.76 -32.49 -0.29
N VAL A 187 -7.40 -31.66 0.52
CA VAL A 187 -7.29 -30.19 0.41
C VAL A 187 -5.86 -29.75 0.73
N ARG A 188 -5.29 -28.97 -0.16
CA ARG A 188 -3.96 -28.36 -0.03
C ARG A 188 -4.04 -26.87 -0.20
N ILE A 189 -3.13 -26.17 0.48
CA ILE A 189 -2.98 -24.72 0.39
C ILE A 189 -1.51 -24.42 0.09
N ASP A 190 -1.29 -23.75 -1.04
CA ASP A 190 0.02 -23.23 -1.41
C ASP A 190 0.01 -21.70 -1.30
N THR A 191 1.14 -21.15 -0.93
CA THR A 191 1.33 -19.70 -0.85
C THR A 191 2.52 -19.31 -1.69
N SER A 192 2.34 -18.32 -2.56
CA SER A 192 3.41 -17.74 -3.36
C SER A 192 3.50 -16.23 -3.17
N ASP A 193 4.72 -15.72 -3.21
CA ASP A 193 4.96 -14.29 -3.14
C ASP A 193 4.81 -13.67 -4.53
N MET A 194 3.90 -12.70 -4.65
CA MET A 194 3.75 -11.91 -5.87
C MET A 194 4.64 -10.66 -5.79
N ALA A 195 5.82 -10.74 -6.41
CA ALA A 195 6.67 -9.57 -6.60
C ALA A 195 6.58 -9.10 -8.06
N PRO A 196 6.21 -7.83 -8.35
CA PRO A 196 6.34 -7.31 -9.70
C PRO A 196 7.79 -7.35 -10.15
N GLN A 197 8.05 -7.78 -11.39
CA GLN A 197 9.39 -7.83 -11.95
C GLN A 197 10.10 -6.48 -11.80
N GLY A 198 11.31 -6.51 -11.27
CA GLY A 198 12.18 -5.33 -11.12
C GLY A 198 12.11 -4.59 -9.79
N ALA A 199 11.28 -4.98 -8.87
CA ALA A 199 11.21 -4.33 -7.56
C ALA A 199 11.96 -5.14 -6.51
N LYS A 200 13.23 -4.81 -6.32
CA LYS A 200 14.16 -5.53 -5.45
C LYS A 200 13.80 -5.57 -3.95
N ASN A 201 12.86 -4.77 -3.44
CA ASN A 201 12.63 -4.65 -1.98
C ASN A 201 11.20 -4.35 -1.56
N SER A 202 10.15 -4.69 -2.30
CA SER A 202 8.79 -4.46 -1.83
C SER A 202 7.96 -5.72 -1.90
N VAL A 203 7.49 -6.20 -0.75
CA VAL A 203 6.45 -7.23 -0.66
C VAL A 203 5.17 -6.64 -1.23
N LYS A 204 4.62 -7.27 -2.24
CA LYS A 204 3.58 -6.67 -3.05
C LYS A 204 2.26 -7.38 -2.98
N GLY A 205 2.29 -8.62 -2.58
CA GLY A 205 1.13 -9.44 -2.37
C GLY A 205 1.55 -10.88 -2.12
N VAL A 206 0.67 -11.60 -1.45
CA VAL A 206 0.77 -13.03 -1.29
C VAL A 206 -0.41 -13.63 -2.02
N GLU A 207 -0.14 -14.50 -2.98
CA GLU A 207 -1.14 -15.34 -3.59
C GLU A 207 -1.29 -16.60 -2.75
N ILE A 208 -2.52 -16.94 -2.43
CA ILE A 208 -2.87 -18.14 -1.70
C ILE A 208 -3.76 -18.96 -2.61
N PHE A 209 -3.27 -20.13 -2.97
CA PHE A 209 -3.92 -21.08 -3.85
C PHE A 209 -4.39 -22.28 -3.05
N ALA A 210 -5.70 -22.52 -3.02
CA ALA A 210 -6.30 -23.66 -2.36
C ALA A 210 -6.90 -24.59 -3.41
N TYR A 211 -6.65 -25.90 -3.29
CA TYR A 211 -7.13 -26.90 -4.22
C TYR A 211 -7.36 -28.24 -3.53
N GLY A 212 -8.14 -29.10 -4.19
CA GLY A 212 -8.45 -30.43 -3.73
C GLY A 212 -9.22 -31.21 -4.78
N THR A 213 -9.58 -32.44 -4.45
CA THR A 213 -10.40 -33.30 -5.30
C THR A 213 -11.84 -33.29 -4.81
N GLY A 214 -12.74 -32.67 -5.59
CA GLY A 214 -14.17 -32.77 -5.37
C GLY A 214 -14.66 -34.17 -5.68
N VAL A 215 -15.45 -34.73 -4.79
CA VAL A 215 -16.04 -36.07 -4.95
C VAL A 215 -17.54 -36.00 -4.79
N LYS A 216 -18.24 -36.83 -5.54
CA LYS A 216 -19.66 -37.07 -5.42
C LYS A 216 -19.89 -38.53 -5.09
N TYR A 217 -20.71 -38.77 -4.11
CA TYR A 217 -21.05 -40.09 -3.65
C TYR A 217 -22.34 -40.58 -4.31
N GLY A 218 -22.50 -41.90 -4.42
CA GLY A 218 -23.69 -42.56 -4.98
C GLY A 218 -24.80 -42.80 -3.98
#